data_1bfebb20b57b713a1fd753925fd901d7
#
_entry.id   1bfebb20b57b713a1fd753925fd901d7
#
_cell.length_a   1.000
_cell.length_b   1.000
_cell.length_c   1.000
_cell.angle_alpha   90.00
_cell.angle_beta   90.00
_cell.angle_gamma   90.00
#
_symmetry.space_group_name_H-M   'P 1'
#
loop_
_entity.id
_entity.type
_entity.pdbx_description
1 polymer ?
#
loop_
_entity_poly.entity_id
_entity_poly.type
_entity_poly.pdbx_seq_one_letter_code
_entity_poly.pdbx_strand_id
1 'polypeptide(L)'
;IRLTSHDFTTYIHSVNVGIFATGLAKALLATDSSHDMRELAVGFFLHDIGKCATPLNVLNKPGPLDDEEWNVMRRHPFEGFQLLEKLNAATKESRVIVMEHHERHDGKGYPRRLKGDQIHIYSKICCIADVFDALTSVRPYKESKTPFQALQIMKDQMRSEFDPVFFERFVLLFSEGSYSK
;
A
#
# COMPACT_ATOMS: atom_id res chain seq x y z
N ILE A 1 -15.64 8.32 -20.12
CA ILE A 1 -14.99 8.52 -18.81
C ILE A 1 -13.81 9.45 -19.08
N ARG A 2 -13.84 10.70 -18.59
CA ARG A 2 -12.67 11.59 -18.60
C ARG A 2 -11.86 11.27 -17.35
N LEU A 3 -10.69 10.67 -17.52
CA LEU A 3 -9.72 10.54 -16.45
C LEU A 3 -9.17 11.94 -16.14
N THR A 4 -9.27 12.37 -14.89
CA THR A 4 -8.64 13.60 -14.41
C THR A 4 -7.16 13.34 -14.13
N SER A 5 -6.35 14.39 -13.98
CA SER A 5 -4.92 14.24 -13.61
C SER A 5 -4.72 13.53 -12.25
N HIS A 6 -5.67 13.67 -11.33
CA HIS A 6 -5.66 12.97 -10.03
C HIS A 6 -5.99 11.48 -10.17
N ASP A 7 -6.94 11.12 -11.04
CA ASP A 7 -7.23 9.71 -11.34
C ASP A 7 -5.99 9.02 -11.92
N PHE A 8 -5.24 9.74 -12.78
CA PHE A 8 -4.00 9.24 -13.33
C PHE A 8 -2.93 9.00 -12.25
N THR A 9 -2.75 9.92 -11.30
CA THR A 9 -1.80 9.77 -10.20
C THR A 9 -2.16 8.58 -9.30
N THR A 10 -3.43 8.42 -8.97
CA THR A 10 -3.94 7.28 -8.18
C THR A 10 -3.73 5.96 -8.93
N TYR A 11 -3.97 5.95 -10.25
CA TYR A 11 -3.75 4.77 -11.08
C TYR A 11 -2.27 4.35 -11.10
N ILE A 12 -1.35 5.29 -11.37
CA ILE A 12 0.09 5.01 -11.37
C ILE A 12 0.55 4.51 -9.99
N HIS A 13 0.06 5.13 -8.92
CA HIS A 13 0.32 4.67 -7.55
C HIS A 13 -0.10 3.20 -7.36
N SER A 14 -1.32 2.85 -7.71
CA SER A 14 -1.81 1.47 -7.58
C SER A 14 -0.98 0.47 -8.39
N VAL A 15 -0.53 0.87 -9.58
CA VAL A 15 0.36 0.03 -10.41
C VAL A 15 1.72 -0.16 -9.75
N ASN A 16 2.35 0.92 -9.29
CA ASN A 16 3.65 0.85 -8.63
C ASN A 16 3.61 0.01 -7.37
N VAL A 17 2.62 0.26 -6.49
CA VAL A 17 2.43 -0.54 -5.27
C VAL A 17 2.22 -2.01 -5.61
N GLY A 18 1.40 -2.30 -6.62
CA GLY A 18 1.18 -3.67 -7.09
C GLY A 18 2.48 -4.36 -7.52
N ILE A 19 3.35 -3.65 -8.25
CA ILE A 19 4.65 -4.17 -8.71
C ILE A 19 5.59 -4.41 -7.52
N PHE A 20 5.79 -3.40 -6.65
CA PHE A 20 6.69 -3.51 -5.50
C PHE A 20 6.23 -4.57 -4.50
N ALA A 21 4.93 -4.59 -4.18
CA ALA A 21 4.37 -5.58 -3.26
C ALA A 21 4.46 -7.00 -3.82
N THR A 22 4.22 -7.20 -5.13
CA THR A 22 4.36 -8.50 -5.76
C THR A 22 5.83 -8.96 -5.76
N GLY A 23 6.78 -8.05 -6.00
CA GLY A 23 8.21 -8.33 -5.88
C GLY A 23 8.60 -8.79 -4.48
N LEU A 24 8.15 -8.07 -3.45
CA LEU A 24 8.40 -8.44 -2.06
C LEU A 24 7.72 -9.76 -1.67
N ALA A 25 6.47 -9.96 -2.10
CA ALA A 25 5.75 -11.23 -1.86
C ALA A 25 6.50 -12.42 -2.46
N LYS A 26 6.99 -12.30 -3.69
CA LYS A 26 7.83 -13.34 -4.30
C LYS A 26 9.09 -13.62 -3.48
N ALA A 27 9.80 -12.58 -3.02
CA ALA A 27 11.03 -12.73 -2.24
C ALA A 27 10.81 -13.39 -0.87
N LEU A 28 9.63 -13.22 -0.27
CA LEU A 28 9.29 -13.77 1.04
C LEU A 28 8.59 -15.14 0.97
N LEU A 29 7.77 -15.36 -0.05
CA LEU A 29 6.79 -16.44 -0.07
C LEU A 29 6.98 -17.45 -1.21
N ALA A 30 7.96 -17.26 -2.12
CA ALA A 30 8.10 -18.07 -3.35
C ALA A 30 8.35 -19.57 -3.10
N THR A 31 8.84 -19.95 -1.93
CA THR A 31 9.09 -21.34 -1.55
C THR A 31 7.87 -22.04 -0.95
N ASP A 32 6.81 -21.30 -0.64
CA ASP A 32 5.58 -21.82 -0.08
C ASP A 32 4.46 -21.77 -1.13
N SER A 33 4.11 -22.96 -1.65
CA SER A 33 3.07 -23.14 -2.68
C SER A 33 1.64 -22.89 -2.14
N SER A 34 1.46 -22.63 -0.85
CA SER A 34 0.15 -22.30 -0.27
C SER A 34 -0.32 -20.90 -0.67
N HIS A 35 0.57 -20.06 -1.23
CA HIS A 35 0.28 -18.70 -1.63
C HIS A 35 0.03 -18.56 -3.14
N ASP A 36 -1.16 -18.13 -3.54
CA ASP A 36 -1.44 -17.80 -4.94
C ASP A 36 -0.95 -16.38 -5.27
N MET A 37 0.20 -16.30 -5.93
CA MET A 37 0.83 -15.03 -6.32
C MET A 37 -0.02 -14.18 -7.26
N ARG A 38 -0.93 -14.76 -8.04
CA ARG A 38 -1.81 -14.00 -8.94
C ARG A 38 -2.89 -13.28 -8.13
N GLU A 39 -3.49 -14.02 -7.20
CA GLU A 39 -4.52 -13.46 -6.32
C GLU A 39 -3.95 -12.38 -5.39
N LEU A 40 -2.73 -12.56 -4.89
CA LEU A 40 -2.03 -11.53 -4.12
C LEU A 40 -1.77 -10.28 -4.96
N ALA A 41 -1.31 -10.45 -6.20
CA ALA A 41 -1.10 -9.32 -7.10
C ALA A 41 -2.39 -8.54 -7.33
N VAL A 42 -3.52 -9.21 -7.58
CA VAL A 42 -4.84 -8.56 -7.70
C VAL A 42 -5.14 -7.73 -6.45
N GLY A 43 -4.94 -8.28 -5.25
CA GLY A 43 -5.14 -7.56 -3.99
C GLY A 43 -4.27 -6.31 -3.86
N PHE A 44 -3.00 -6.41 -4.23
CA PHE A 44 -2.07 -5.27 -4.19
C PHE A 44 -2.45 -4.17 -5.18
N PHE A 45 -2.87 -4.51 -6.41
CA PHE A 45 -3.36 -3.52 -7.38
C PHE A 45 -4.67 -2.87 -6.94
N LEU A 46 -5.51 -3.56 -6.18
CA LEU A 46 -6.82 -3.09 -5.74
C LEU A 46 -6.81 -2.47 -4.33
N HIS A 47 -5.66 -2.38 -3.65
CA HIS A 47 -5.60 -1.96 -2.24
C HIS A 47 -6.39 -0.68 -1.95
N ASP A 48 -6.36 0.27 -2.86
CA ASP A 48 -6.95 1.59 -2.77
C ASP A 48 -8.35 1.71 -3.45
N ILE A 49 -8.95 0.61 -3.90
CA ILE A 49 -10.22 0.63 -4.67
C ILE A 49 -11.34 1.38 -3.95
N GLY A 50 -11.34 1.39 -2.63
CA GLY A 50 -12.35 2.09 -1.83
C GLY A 50 -12.29 3.61 -1.93
N LYS A 51 -11.22 4.19 -2.46
CA LYS A 51 -11.14 5.63 -2.74
C LYS A 51 -12.19 6.10 -3.75
N CYS A 52 -12.77 5.18 -4.54
CA CYS A 52 -13.91 5.50 -5.42
C CYS A 52 -15.15 5.97 -4.64
N ALA A 53 -15.28 5.65 -3.36
CA ALA A 53 -16.34 6.11 -2.49
C ALA A 53 -16.01 7.44 -1.76
N THR A 54 -14.75 7.91 -1.85
CA THR A 54 -14.33 9.15 -1.21
C THR A 54 -14.84 10.36 -2.01
N PRO A 55 -15.47 11.36 -1.36
CA PRO A 55 -15.91 12.57 -2.04
C PRO A 55 -14.76 13.27 -2.77
N LEU A 56 -15.00 13.72 -4.00
CA LEU A 56 -13.96 14.30 -4.87
C LEU A 56 -13.31 15.56 -4.29
N ASN A 57 -14.03 16.34 -3.50
CA ASN A 57 -13.50 17.52 -2.82
C ASN A 57 -12.48 17.15 -1.73
N VAL A 58 -12.60 15.97 -1.12
CA VAL A 58 -11.62 15.43 -0.16
C VAL A 58 -10.47 14.75 -0.91
N LEU A 59 -10.80 13.87 -1.86
CA LEU A 59 -9.81 13.11 -2.64
C LEU A 59 -8.85 14.03 -3.41
N ASN A 60 -9.36 15.12 -3.98
CA ASN A 60 -8.65 16.03 -4.87
C ASN A 60 -8.30 17.37 -4.19
N LYS A 61 -8.36 17.45 -2.85
CA LYS A 61 -8.06 18.69 -2.14
C LYS A 61 -6.64 19.16 -2.41
N PRO A 62 -6.42 20.39 -2.87
CA PRO A 62 -5.10 20.96 -3.01
C PRO A 62 -4.58 21.41 -1.63
N GLY A 63 -3.82 20.55 -0.97
CA GLY A 63 -3.23 20.84 0.34
C GLY A 63 -3.54 19.76 1.39
N PRO A 64 -3.18 19.99 2.66
CA PRO A 64 -3.41 19.02 3.73
C PRO A 64 -4.90 18.88 4.04
N LEU A 65 -5.29 17.65 4.39
CA LEU A 65 -6.63 17.35 4.91
C LEU A 65 -6.73 17.82 6.36
N ASP A 66 -7.89 18.38 6.74
CA ASP A 66 -8.22 18.60 8.15
C ASP A 66 -8.68 17.30 8.82
N ASP A 67 -9.00 17.35 10.12
CA ASP A 67 -9.35 16.15 10.89
C ASP A 67 -10.64 15.47 10.41
N GLU A 68 -11.63 16.24 9.94
CA GLU A 68 -12.89 15.72 9.42
C GLU A 68 -12.66 15.04 8.07
N GLU A 69 -11.92 15.66 7.19
CA GLU A 69 -11.53 15.10 5.89
C GLU A 69 -10.65 13.85 6.05
N TRP A 70 -9.74 13.85 7.03
CA TRP A 70 -8.98 12.66 7.38
C TRP A 70 -9.88 11.51 7.86
N ASN A 71 -10.90 11.80 8.64
CA ASN A 71 -11.87 10.78 9.05
C ASN A 71 -12.63 10.18 7.86
N VAL A 72 -12.96 11.00 6.86
CA VAL A 72 -13.54 10.54 5.60
C VAL A 72 -12.55 9.68 4.82
N MET A 73 -11.31 10.19 4.63
CA MET A 73 -10.28 9.48 3.88
C MET A 73 -9.96 8.11 4.48
N ARG A 74 -9.86 8.00 5.80
CA ARG A 74 -9.55 6.74 6.50
C ARG A 74 -10.62 5.64 6.37
N ARG A 75 -11.75 5.94 5.77
CA ARG A 75 -12.80 4.96 5.53
C ARG A 75 -12.56 4.10 4.30
N HIS A 76 -11.70 4.53 3.36
CA HIS A 76 -11.54 3.81 2.08
C HIS A 76 -11.14 2.33 2.22
N PRO A 77 -10.36 1.87 3.22
CA PRO A 77 -10.10 0.43 3.37
C PRO A 77 -11.37 -0.37 3.63
N PHE A 78 -12.24 0.14 4.49
CA PHE A 78 -13.53 -0.47 4.79
C PHE A 78 -14.51 -0.39 3.61
N GLU A 79 -14.61 0.77 2.94
CA GLU A 79 -15.47 0.95 1.76
C GLU A 79 -15.02 0.04 0.61
N GLY A 80 -13.69 -0.12 0.42
CA GLY A 80 -13.13 -1.03 -0.56
C GLY A 80 -13.43 -2.49 -0.24
N PHE A 81 -13.27 -2.89 1.02
CA PHE A 81 -13.65 -4.21 1.48
C PHE A 81 -15.12 -4.51 1.20
N GLN A 82 -16.05 -3.60 1.57
CA GLN A 82 -17.48 -3.75 1.31
C GLN A 82 -17.80 -3.84 -0.19
N LEU A 83 -17.11 -3.04 -1.01
CA LEU A 83 -17.27 -3.08 -2.47
C LEU A 83 -16.90 -4.46 -3.02
N LEU A 84 -15.74 -4.99 -2.64
CA LEU A 84 -15.28 -6.31 -3.09
C LEU A 84 -16.18 -7.45 -2.59
N GLU A 85 -16.70 -7.36 -1.36
CA GLU A 85 -17.70 -8.30 -0.83
C GLU A 85 -18.98 -8.29 -1.68
N LYS A 86 -19.53 -7.10 -1.93
CA LYS A 86 -20.77 -6.93 -2.70
C LYS A 86 -20.68 -7.45 -4.13
N LEU A 87 -19.52 -7.25 -4.76
CA LEU A 87 -19.29 -7.68 -6.14
C LEU A 87 -18.95 -9.18 -6.24
N ASN A 88 -18.62 -9.83 -5.13
CA ASN A 88 -18.09 -11.19 -5.09
C ASN A 88 -16.93 -11.40 -6.09
N ALA A 89 -16.13 -10.35 -6.32
CA ALA A 89 -15.16 -10.24 -7.41
C ALA A 89 -13.72 -10.44 -6.96
N ALA A 90 -13.49 -10.72 -5.66
CA ALA A 90 -12.15 -10.82 -5.10
C ALA A 90 -12.05 -11.97 -4.09
N THR A 91 -10.85 -12.53 -3.98
CA THR A 91 -10.54 -13.59 -3.02
C THR A 91 -10.47 -13.05 -1.59
N LYS A 92 -10.37 -13.95 -0.63
CA LYS A 92 -10.16 -13.62 0.77
C LYS A 92 -8.87 -12.83 0.96
N GLU A 93 -7.82 -13.20 0.23
CA GLU A 93 -6.51 -12.57 0.24
C GLU A 93 -6.58 -11.10 -0.21
N SER A 94 -7.23 -10.84 -1.35
CA SER A 94 -7.44 -9.48 -1.86
C SER A 94 -8.22 -8.62 -0.89
N ARG A 95 -9.28 -9.15 -0.27
CA ARG A 95 -10.10 -8.42 0.70
C ARG A 95 -9.33 -8.06 1.96
N VAL A 96 -8.49 -8.96 2.46
CA VAL A 96 -7.64 -8.69 3.63
C VAL A 96 -6.64 -7.59 3.33
N ILE A 97 -5.98 -7.62 2.16
CA ILE A 97 -5.06 -6.55 1.74
C ILE A 97 -5.78 -5.19 1.72
N VAL A 98 -6.93 -5.11 1.06
CA VAL A 98 -7.70 -3.87 0.95
C VAL A 98 -8.11 -3.34 2.33
N MET A 99 -8.50 -4.21 3.26
CA MET A 99 -8.94 -3.80 4.60
C MET A 99 -7.80 -3.33 5.48
N GLU A 100 -6.60 -3.93 5.36
CA GLU A 100 -5.54 -3.80 6.36
C GLU A 100 -4.27 -3.09 5.88
N HIS A 101 -4.18 -2.66 4.62
CA HIS A 101 -2.92 -2.11 4.06
C HIS A 101 -2.41 -0.85 4.77
N HIS A 102 -3.24 -0.17 5.53
CA HIS A 102 -2.86 0.95 6.38
C HIS A 102 -2.69 0.59 7.88
N GLU A 103 -2.77 -0.70 8.21
CA GLU A 103 -2.38 -1.12 9.55
C GLU A 103 -0.85 -1.04 9.71
N ARG A 104 -0.39 -0.66 10.90
CA ARG A 104 1.01 -0.44 11.20
C ARG A 104 1.48 -1.40 12.26
N HIS A 105 2.70 -1.90 12.14
CA HIS A 105 3.28 -2.85 13.08
C HIS A 105 3.25 -2.35 14.53
N ASP A 106 3.38 -1.04 14.74
CA ASP A 106 3.31 -0.38 16.04
C ASP A 106 1.88 -0.23 16.62
N GLY A 107 0.84 -0.61 15.86
CA GLY A 107 -0.57 -0.51 16.26
C GLY A 107 -1.18 0.88 16.14
N LYS A 108 -0.50 1.82 15.47
CA LYS A 108 -1.00 3.19 15.24
C LYS A 108 -1.66 3.36 13.87
N GLY A 109 -1.82 2.26 13.13
CA GLY A 109 -2.51 2.23 11.85
C GLY A 109 -4.02 2.33 11.96
N TYR A 110 -4.71 2.07 10.86
CA TYR A 110 -6.17 2.04 10.76
C TYR A 110 -6.61 1.00 9.71
N PRO A 111 -7.88 0.54 9.70
CA PRO A 111 -9.01 1.02 10.51
C PRO A 111 -9.15 0.35 11.88
N ARG A 112 -8.51 -0.81 12.11
CA ARG A 112 -8.71 -1.65 13.30
C ARG A 112 -7.63 -1.51 14.36
N ARG A 113 -6.55 -0.78 14.07
CA ARG A 113 -5.37 -0.61 14.94
C ARG A 113 -4.73 -1.93 15.36
N LEU A 114 -4.62 -2.84 14.42
CA LEU A 114 -3.94 -4.12 14.61
C LEU A 114 -2.46 -3.89 14.87
N LYS A 115 -1.83 -4.79 15.66
CA LYS A 115 -0.44 -4.65 16.05
C LYS A 115 0.34 -5.94 15.76
N GLY A 116 1.54 -5.80 15.21
CA GLY A 116 2.47 -6.91 15.03
C GLY A 116 1.84 -8.08 14.26
N ASP A 117 1.77 -9.24 14.91
CA ASP A 117 1.26 -10.47 14.28
C ASP A 117 -0.26 -10.55 14.12
N GLN A 118 -0.99 -9.56 14.61
CA GLN A 118 -2.41 -9.43 14.32
C GLN A 118 -2.67 -8.98 12.89
N ILE A 119 -1.68 -8.31 12.25
CA ILE A 119 -1.77 -7.85 10.86
C ILE A 119 -1.43 -9.01 9.93
N HIS A 120 -2.28 -9.23 8.94
CA HIS A 120 -2.03 -10.28 7.96
C HIS A 120 -0.74 -10.02 7.18
N ILE A 121 0.04 -11.08 6.88
CA ILE A 121 1.34 -10.96 6.20
C ILE A 121 1.26 -10.20 4.87
N TYR A 122 0.19 -10.41 4.10
CA TYR A 122 -0.02 -9.72 2.82
C TYR A 122 -0.23 -8.21 3.00
N SER A 123 -0.91 -7.82 4.07
CA SER A 123 -1.13 -6.41 4.38
C SER A 123 0.15 -5.73 4.88
N LYS A 124 1.01 -6.45 5.62
CA LYS A 124 2.37 -5.97 5.97
C LYS A 124 3.20 -5.70 4.71
N ILE A 125 3.13 -6.58 3.70
CA ILE A 125 3.80 -6.42 2.41
C ILE A 125 3.28 -5.18 1.68
N CYS A 126 1.96 -5.04 1.58
CA CYS A 126 1.32 -3.91 0.91
C CYS A 126 1.68 -2.57 1.57
N CYS A 127 1.63 -2.49 2.90
CA CYS A 127 1.99 -1.30 3.67
C CYS A 127 3.39 -0.77 3.35
N ILE A 128 4.39 -1.65 3.26
CA ILE A 128 5.77 -1.27 2.92
C ILE A 128 5.84 -0.68 1.50
N ALA A 129 5.21 -1.33 0.53
CA ALA A 129 5.20 -0.90 -0.86
C ALA A 129 4.45 0.43 -1.04
N ASP A 130 3.32 0.60 -0.36
CA ASP A 130 2.50 1.83 -0.38
C ASP A 130 3.29 3.04 0.14
N VAL A 131 3.92 2.92 1.31
CA VAL A 131 4.74 3.99 1.88
C VAL A 131 5.94 4.31 0.98
N PHE A 132 6.58 3.29 0.41
CA PHE A 132 7.70 3.50 -0.51
C PHE A 132 7.28 4.28 -1.77
N ASP A 133 6.17 3.88 -2.41
CA ASP A 133 5.66 4.62 -3.57
C ASP A 133 5.22 6.03 -3.18
N ALA A 134 4.58 6.21 -2.03
CA ALA A 134 4.19 7.53 -1.54
C ALA A 134 5.38 8.49 -1.34
N LEU A 135 6.59 7.97 -1.11
CA LEU A 135 7.82 8.76 -0.99
C LEU A 135 8.51 8.99 -2.34
N THR A 136 8.44 8.04 -3.25
CA THR A 136 9.18 8.08 -4.54
C THR A 136 8.39 8.64 -5.70
N SER A 137 7.06 8.58 -5.65
CA SER A 137 6.19 9.09 -6.72
C SER A 137 6.12 10.62 -6.71
N VAL A 138 6.14 11.21 -7.91
CA VAL A 138 5.92 12.64 -8.13
C VAL A 138 4.47 12.98 -7.80
N ARG A 139 4.26 13.94 -6.90
CA ARG A 139 2.94 14.48 -6.56
C ARG A 139 2.94 15.99 -6.74
N PRO A 140 1.81 16.62 -7.12
CA PRO A 140 1.75 18.05 -7.44
C PRO A 140 2.30 18.99 -6.36
N TYR A 141 2.33 18.52 -5.10
CA TYR A 141 2.69 19.32 -3.91
C TYR A 141 3.89 18.74 -3.13
N LYS A 142 4.60 17.73 -3.68
CA LYS A 142 5.70 17.07 -2.96
C LYS A 142 6.79 16.66 -3.94
N GLU A 143 8.04 17.06 -3.66
CA GLU A 143 9.19 16.53 -4.37
C GLU A 143 9.33 15.02 -4.16
N SER A 144 9.53 14.29 -5.25
CA SER A 144 9.83 12.86 -5.18
C SER A 144 11.21 12.63 -4.57
N LYS A 145 11.32 11.59 -3.77
CA LYS A 145 12.61 11.13 -3.23
C LYS A 145 13.21 10.07 -4.15
N THR A 146 14.54 10.01 -4.21
CA THR A 146 15.18 8.87 -4.84
C THR A 146 14.86 7.59 -4.06
N PRO A 147 14.93 6.40 -4.67
CA PRO A 147 14.72 5.14 -3.95
C PRO A 147 15.58 5.01 -2.69
N PHE A 148 16.84 5.41 -2.77
CA PHE A 148 17.75 5.39 -1.61
C PHE A 148 17.28 6.32 -0.49
N GLN A 149 16.91 7.57 -0.83
CA GLN A 149 16.39 8.53 0.16
C GLN A 149 15.08 8.03 0.80
N ALA A 150 14.18 7.42 0.02
CA ALA A 150 12.95 6.86 0.54
C ALA A 150 13.22 5.74 1.54
N LEU A 151 14.08 4.78 1.19
CA LEU A 151 14.47 3.68 2.09
C LEU A 151 15.14 4.20 3.36
N GLN A 152 15.96 5.25 3.26
CA GLN A 152 16.58 5.87 4.42
C GLN A 152 15.55 6.54 5.35
N ILE A 153 14.60 7.29 4.79
CA ILE A 153 13.49 7.88 5.57
C ILE A 153 12.67 6.78 6.27
N MET A 154 12.30 5.73 5.55
CA MET A 154 11.55 4.60 6.11
C MET A 154 12.32 3.94 7.26
N LYS A 155 13.64 3.75 7.11
CA LYS A 155 14.50 3.17 8.14
C LYS A 155 14.63 4.06 9.37
N ASP A 156 14.88 5.36 9.18
CA ASP A 156 15.28 6.26 10.25
C ASP A 156 14.09 6.86 11.00
N GLN A 157 12.96 7.08 10.30
CA GLN A 157 11.81 7.81 10.84
C GLN A 157 10.56 6.93 11.02
N MET A 158 10.45 5.82 10.29
CA MET A 158 9.22 5.02 10.23
C MET A 158 9.45 3.54 10.59
N ARG A 159 10.61 3.18 11.11
CA ARG A 159 10.99 1.77 11.36
C ARG A 159 9.96 1.00 12.20
N SER A 160 9.33 1.64 13.18
CA SER A 160 8.33 0.99 14.04
C SER A 160 7.02 0.68 13.32
N GLU A 161 6.79 1.26 12.15
CA GLU A 161 5.57 1.08 11.35
C GLU A 161 5.57 -0.25 10.60
N PHE A 162 6.74 -0.80 10.32
CA PHE A 162 6.93 -1.98 9.49
C PHE A 162 7.35 -3.20 10.29
N ASP A 163 6.97 -4.38 9.80
CA ASP A 163 7.58 -5.63 10.22
C ASP A 163 9.08 -5.60 9.86
N PRO A 164 9.99 -5.80 10.83
CA PRO A 164 11.41 -5.63 10.60
C PRO A 164 12.00 -6.60 9.58
N VAL A 165 11.51 -7.84 9.55
CA VAL A 165 11.98 -8.87 8.61
C VAL A 165 11.53 -8.55 7.18
N PHE A 166 10.29 -8.11 7.03
CA PHE A 166 9.72 -7.77 5.72
C PHE A 166 10.35 -6.51 5.16
N PHE A 167 10.61 -5.52 6.02
CA PHE A 167 11.27 -4.28 5.60
C PHE A 167 12.72 -4.53 5.17
N GLU A 168 13.47 -5.35 5.93
CA GLU A 168 14.84 -5.74 5.55
C GLU A 168 14.85 -6.44 4.18
N ARG A 169 13.93 -7.38 3.97
CA ARG A 169 13.82 -8.08 2.68
C ARG A 169 13.47 -7.13 1.54
N PHE A 170 12.62 -6.12 1.79
CA PHE A 170 12.31 -5.09 0.80
C PHE A 170 13.54 -4.27 0.41
N VAL A 171 14.36 -3.85 1.37
CA VAL A 171 15.61 -3.13 1.11
C VAL A 171 16.56 -3.96 0.23
N LEU A 172 16.67 -5.26 0.48
CA LEU A 172 17.54 -6.16 -0.28
C LEU A 172 17.13 -6.27 -1.75
N LEU A 173 15.85 -6.12 -2.11
CA LEU A 173 15.43 -6.12 -3.52
C LEU A 173 16.12 -5.03 -4.36
N PHE A 174 16.48 -3.91 -3.75
CA PHE A 174 17.16 -2.81 -4.43
C PHE A 174 18.69 -2.99 -4.50
N SER A 175 19.25 -3.86 -3.64
CA SER A 175 20.68 -4.18 -3.68
C SER A 175 21.00 -5.29 -4.69
N GLU A 176 20.14 -6.30 -4.81
CA GLU A 176 20.31 -7.44 -5.72
C GLU A 176 20.25 -7.04 -7.21
N GLY A 177 19.48 -5.99 -7.55
CA GLY A 177 19.41 -5.46 -8.92
C GLY A 177 20.66 -4.71 -9.40
N SER A 178 21.59 -4.39 -8.52
CA SER A 178 22.82 -3.64 -8.85
C SER A 178 23.96 -4.52 -9.37
N TYR A 179 23.84 -5.84 -9.33
CA TYR A 179 24.90 -6.79 -9.69
C TYR A 179 24.62 -7.61 -10.96
N SER A 180 23.51 -7.33 -11.67
CA SER A 180 23.24 -7.96 -12.96
C SER A 180 23.63 -7.01 -14.08
N LYS A 181 24.94 -6.95 -14.39
CA LYS A 181 25.48 -6.44 -15.66
C LYS A 181 26.25 -7.54 -16.33
#